data_10e829b3f88bfa318aa91b5964ef42fc
#
_entry.id   10e829b3f88bfa318aa91b5964ef42fc
#
_cell.length_a   1.000
_cell.length_b   1.000
_cell.length_c   1.000
_cell.angle_alpha   90.00
_cell.angle_beta   90.00
_cell.angle_gamma   90.00
#
_symmetry.space_group_name_H-M   'P 1'
#
loop_
_entity.id
_entity.type
_entity.pdbx_description
1 polymer ?
#
loop_
_entity_poly.entity_id
_entity_poly.type
_entity_poly.pdbx_seq_one_letter_code
_entity_poly.pdbx_strand_id
1 'polypeptide(L)'
;MTDVWLLFLLLLTLLAGFSCKTIEKHPYLTTQTPITLLSSNDGEINQVFLKTVEQTTDWNLTTKDSFTVIHLGPNHPPLIKTIYDTAPAFIMGTPSMGMSKDGRFGIIANHGWRPTEFKKLRLPPGPRTNADITPGMLNHEKFTAQHANVISLIDLSIENFPVVHRMLLEDFPIHVLSHPDGERFIVGASDYFYLFKIVDSKLVEINRSKHPHGMPEFWVTPNGNNLIATQAASRIPLLPGEAGEMMLPQIHWYAIEGDNIKHLSEVKISSHLNTEVLPETAILRVSNDGKMALICQRSNNSGKDFSDILIADLTLEEPEITSFIEDAADGIESFAFHPNGKMAVATGLGTYHNCIVVLDIASKPVRVLYTMDAKGISQGIEFTPDGEKLFVGSAITGRIEVFDVVGDYELRKNPKFLNVGFGHNSLTIGPRYNN
;
A
#
# COMPACT_ATOMS: atom_id res chain seq x y z
N MET A 1 -8.48 52.26 -43.24
CA MET A 1 -9.60 51.63 -42.50
C MET A 1 -9.76 50.11 -42.81
N THR A 2 -9.07 49.58 -43.77
CA THR A 2 -9.15 48.17 -44.19
C THR A 2 -8.31 47.20 -43.35
N ASP A 3 -7.24 47.66 -42.74
CA ASP A 3 -6.29 46.75 -42.01
C ASP A 3 -6.74 46.34 -40.60
N VAL A 4 -7.60 47.15 -39.97
CA VAL A 4 -8.11 46.84 -38.63
C VAL A 4 -9.14 45.70 -38.67
N TRP A 5 -9.91 45.61 -39.73
CA TRP A 5 -10.90 44.53 -39.92
C TRP A 5 -10.26 43.17 -40.20
N LEU A 6 -9.12 43.19 -40.89
CA LEU A 6 -8.38 41.95 -41.15
C LEU A 6 -7.76 41.36 -39.90
N LEU A 7 -7.25 42.23 -38.99
CA LEU A 7 -6.70 41.81 -37.72
C LEU A 7 -7.80 41.26 -36.79
N PHE A 8 -8.99 41.85 -36.82
CA PHE A 8 -10.12 41.39 -35.99
C PHE A 8 -10.69 40.05 -36.50
N LEU A 9 -10.69 39.79 -37.77
CA LEU A 9 -11.05 38.49 -38.35
C LEU A 9 -10.02 37.42 -38.06
N LEU A 10 -8.72 37.74 -38.07
CA LEU A 10 -7.66 36.79 -37.70
C LEU A 10 -7.71 36.44 -36.20
N LEU A 11 -8.03 37.41 -35.32
CA LEU A 11 -8.21 37.16 -33.90
C LEU A 11 -9.46 36.29 -33.62
N LEU A 12 -10.54 36.49 -34.32
CA LEU A 12 -11.77 35.68 -34.23
C LEU A 12 -11.56 34.24 -34.72
N THR A 13 -10.75 34.03 -35.77
CA THR A 13 -10.42 32.69 -36.27
C THR A 13 -9.44 31.97 -35.35
N LEU A 14 -8.52 32.68 -34.65
CA LEU A 14 -7.65 32.12 -33.61
C LEU A 14 -8.44 31.76 -32.35
N LEU A 15 -9.45 32.53 -31.99
CA LEU A 15 -10.33 32.21 -30.83
C LEU A 15 -11.35 31.11 -31.16
N ALA A 16 -11.76 30.92 -32.38
CA ALA A 16 -12.63 29.82 -32.80
C ALA A 16 -11.88 28.47 -32.92
N GLY A 17 -10.54 28.50 -32.97
CA GLY A 17 -9.69 27.30 -33.00
C GLY A 17 -9.47 26.64 -31.65
N PHE A 18 -9.81 27.29 -30.53
CA PHE A 18 -9.93 26.62 -29.24
C PHE A 18 -11.27 25.86 -29.21
N SER A 19 -11.30 24.75 -29.91
CA SER A 19 -12.28 23.71 -29.65
C SER A 19 -12.18 23.36 -28.18
N CYS A 20 -13.07 23.95 -27.39
CA CYS A 20 -13.36 23.42 -26.06
C CYS A 20 -13.83 21.99 -26.31
N LYS A 21 -12.90 21.03 -26.24
CA LYS A 21 -13.27 19.63 -26.11
C LYS A 21 -14.16 19.59 -24.88
N THR A 22 -15.47 19.60 -25.10
CA THR A 22 -16.42 19.19 -24.08
C THR A 22 -15.94 17.82 -23.65
N ILE A 23 -15.30 17.75 -22.50
CA ILE A 23 -14.99 16.48 -21.86
C ILE A 23 -16.36 15.86 -21.64
N GLU A 24 -16.76 14.95 -22.51
CA GLU A 24 -17.94 14.11 -22.29
C GLU A 24 -17.71 13.48 -20.92
N LYS A 25 -18.48 13.94 -19.93
CA LYS A 25 -18.44 13.35 -18.60
C LYS A 25 -19.04 11.98 -18.74
N HIS A 26 -18.18 10.98 -18.95
CA HIS A 26 -18.62 9.59 -18.92
C HIS A 26 -19.41 9.35 -17.62
N PRO A 27 -20.55 8.63 -17.68
CA PRO A 27 -21.35 8.34 -16.50
C PRO A 27 -20.61 7.49 -15.48
N TYR A 28 -19.50 6.87 -15.87
CA TYR A 28 -18.67 5.99 -15.05
C TYR A 28 -17.21 6.48 -14.98
N LEU A 29 -16.44 5.91 -14.06
CA LEU A 29 -15.01 6.16 -13.91
C LEU A 29 -14.26 5.57 -15.10
N THR A 30 -13.35 6.36 -15.67
CA THR A 30 -12.47 5.95 -16.77
C THR A 30 -11.03 6.31 -16.47
N THR A 31 -10.10 5.61 -17.15
CA THR A 31 -8.67 5.95 -17.23
C THR A 31 -8.28 6.08 -18.70
N GLN A 32 -7.25 6.86 -19.02
CA GLN A 32 -6.81 7.00 -20.42
C GLN A 32 -6.21 5.71 -20.96
N THR A 33 -5.40 5.04 -20.13
CA THR A 33 -4.82 3.76 -20.47
C THR A 33 -5.54 2.62 -19.74
N PRO A 34 -5.70 1.45 -20.36
CA PRO A 34 -6.24 0.29 -19.67
C PRO A 34 -5.33 -0.14 -18.52
N ILE A 35 -5.89 -0.24 -17.32
CA ILE A 35 -5.19 -0.67 -16.12
C ILE A 35 -5.97 -1.74 -15.36
N THR A 36 -5.26 -2.47 -14.54
CA THR A 36 -5.81 -3.38 -13.53
C THR A 36 -5.41 -2.89 -12.16
N LEU A 37 -6.39 -2.76 -11.27
CA LEU A 37 -6.17 -2.60 -9.84
C LEU A 37 -6.47 -3.91 -9.15
N LEU A 38 -5.65 -4.25 -8.19
CA LEU A 38 -5.86 -5.35 -7.25
C LEU A 38 -6.09 -4.74 -5.87
N SER A 39 -7.15 -5.16 -5.22
CA SER A 39 -7.52 -4.75 -3.87
C SER A 39 -7.65 -5.97 -2.98
N SER A 40 -6.91 -6.01 -1.89
CA SER A 40 -7.10 -7.01 -0.84
C SER A 40 -7.99 -6.47 0.25
N ASN A 41 -8.87 -7.31 0.76
CA ASN A 41 -9.85 -6.94 1.78
C ASN A 41 -9.84 -7.98 2.89
N ASP A 42 -9.43 -7.56 4.07
CA ASP A 42 -9.47 -8.34 5.29
C ASP A 42 -10.81 -8.09 6.01
N GLY A 43 -11.72 -9.03 5.87
CA GLY A 43 -13.06 -8.91 6.42
C GLY A 43 -13.12 -8.93 7.95
N GLU A 44 -12.08 -9.44 8.62
CA GLU A 44 -12.02 -9.52 10.08
C GLU A 44 -11.76 -8.17 10.72
N ILE A 45 -10.96 -7.34 10.09
CA ILE A 45 -10.58 -6.02 10.61
C ILE A 45 -11.79 -5.17 10.89
N ASN A 46 -12.76 -5.19 10.02
CA ASN A 46 -13.98 -4.41 10.23
C ASN A 46 -14.68 -4.72 11.54
N GLN A 47 -14.66 -5.96 11.95
CA GLN A 47 -15.29 -6.33 13.21
C GLN A 47 -14.54 -5.76 14.42
N VAL A 48 -13.22 -5.56 14.30
CA VAL A 48 -12.41 -4.95 15.36
C VAL A 48 -12.60 -3.43 15.38
N PHE A 49 -12.55 -2.78 14.23
CA PHE A 49 -12.65 -1.31 14.13
C PHE A 49 -14.07 -0.78 14.27
N LEU A 50 -15.07 -1.48 13.75
CA LEU A 50 -16.47 -1.05 13.88
C LEU A 50 -16.95 -1.08 15.33
N LYS A 51 -16.35 -1.91 16.19
CA LYS A 51 -16.61 -1.87 17.64
C LYS A 51 -16.07 -0.62 18.32
N THR A 52 -15.02 -0.02 17.80
CA THR A 52 -14.45 1.21 18.36
C THR A 52 -15.13 2.46 17.84
N VAL A 53 -15.79 2.38 16.69
CA VAL A 53 -16.59 3.46 16.10
C VAL A 53 -18.06 3.09 16.32
N GLU A 54 -18.70 3.61 17.35
CA GLU A 54 -20.07 3.35 17.82
C GLU A 54 -21.21 3.46 16.77
N GLN A 55 -20.92 3.39 15.48
CA GLN A 55 -21.82 3.84 14.44
C GLN A 55 -22.45 2.77 13.56
N THR A 56 -22.12 1.48 13.72
CA THR A 56 -22.82 0.45 12.96
C THR A 56 -23.21 -0.72 13.84
N THR A 57 -24.50 -0.88 14.04
CA THR A 57 -25.13 -1.97 14.79
C THR A 57 -25.41 -3.21 13.94
N ASP A 58 -25.03 -3.20 12.66
CA ASP A 58 -25.32 -4.33 11.77
C ASP A 58 -24.14 -5.30 11.66
N TRP A 59 -24.01 -6.14 12.67
CA TRP A 59 -22.98 -7.19 12.78
C TRP A 59 -23.19 -8.36 11.81
N ASN A 60 -24.27 -8.36 11.02
CA ASN A 60 -24.54 -9.38 10.00
C ASN A 60 -23.73 -9.16 8.73
N LEU A 61 -23.00 -8.06 8.63
CA LEU A 61 -22.00 -7.84 7.58
C LEU A 61 -20.72 -8.62 7.91
N THR A 62 -20.81 -9.93 8.07
CA THR A 62 -19.65 -10.82 8.08
C THR A 62 -19.03 -10.81 6.68
N THR A 63 -18.16 -9.87 6.43
CA THR A 63 -17.39 -9.86 5.20
C THR A 63 -16.30 -10.92 5.33
N LYS A 64 -16.27 -11.81 4.36
CA LYS A 64 -15.17 -12.76 4.20
C LYS A 64 -13.97 -12.02 3.63
N ASP A 65 -12.79 -12.49 3.96
CA ASP A 65 -11.59 -12.09 3.24
C ASP A 65 -11.80 -12.26 1.75
N SER A 66 -11.32 -11.30 1.03
CA SER A 66 -11.51 -11.28 -0.40
C SER A 66 -10.40 -10.54 -1.13
N PHE A 67 -10.38 -10.79 -2.40
CA PHE A 67 -9.53 -10.14 -3.35
C PHE A 67 -10.39 -9.58 -4.46
N THR A 68 -10.23 -8.33 -4.79
CA THR A 68 -11.01 -7.68 -5.83
C THR A 68 -10.12 -7.27 -7.00
N VAL A 69 -10.47 -7.72 -8.19
CA VAL A 69 -9.88 -7.30 -9.46
C VAL A 69 -10.74 -6.21 -10.07
N ILE A 70 -10.12 -5.13 -10.48
CA ILE A 70 -10.79 -3.99 -11.10
C ILE A 70 -10.08 -3.66 -12.40
N HIS A 71 -10.79 -3.80 -13.51
CA HIS A 71 -10.31 -3.31 -14.81
C HIS A 71 -10.92 -1.96 -15.12
N LEU A 72 -10.07 -1.00 -15.40
CA LEU A 72 -10.44 0.34 -15.86
C LEU A 72 -9.90 0.57 -17.28
N GLY A 73 -10.55 1.43 -18.02
CA GLY A 73 -10.11 1.82 -19.35
C GLY A 73 -10.90 3.03 -19.87
N PRO A 74 -10.60 3.51 -21.10
CA PRO A 74 -11.15 4.74 -21.59
C PRO A 74 -12.63 4.65 -22.02
N ASN A 75 -13.09 3.49 -22.47
CA ASN A 75 -14.35 3.38 -23.23
C ASN A 75 -15.36 2.38 -22.64
N HIS A 76 -15.16 1.94 -21.42
CA HIS A 76 -16.07 0.97 -20.77
C HIS A 76 -16.21 1.28 -19.28
N PRO A 77 -17.35 0.90 -18.67
CA PRO A 77 -17.48 1.00 -17.22
C PRO A 77 -16.46 0.10 -16.52
N PRO A 78 -16.12 0.40 -15.25
CA PRO A 78 -15.28 -0.46 -14.44
C PRO A 78 -15.81 -1.90 -14.42
N LEU A 79 -14.96 -2.87 -14.71
CA LEU A 79 -15.25 -4.28 -14.43
C LEU A 79 -14.68 -4.60 -13.06
N ILE A 80 -15.56 -4.89 -12.11
CA ILE A 80 -15.17 -5.18 -10.71
C ILE A 80 -15.59 -6.59 -10.40
N LYS A 81 -14.66 -7.41 -9.92
CA LYS A 81 -14.94 -8.78 -9.53
C LYS A 81 -14.23 -9.14 -8.23
N THR A 82 -14.99 -9.60 -7.26
CA THR A 82 -14.50 -10.04 -5.97
C THR A 82 -14.39 -11.56 -5.91
N ILE A 83 -13.26 -12.04 -5.40
CA ILE A 83 -12.91 -13.45 -5.28
C ILE A 83 -12.72 -13.76 -3.80
N TYR A 84 -13.42 -14.78 -3.31
CA TYR A 84 -13.43 -15.16 -1.90
C TYR A 84 -12.59 -16.41 -1.60
N ASP A 85 -11.82 -16.89 -2.57
CA ASP A 85 -10.97 -18.07 -2.45
C ASP A 85 -9.51 -17.71 -2.07
N THR A 86 -9.33 -16.56 -1.46
CA THR A 86 -8.05 -16.08 -0.96
C THR A 86 -8.27 -15.39 0.37
N ALA A 87 -7.30 -15.51 1.26
CA ALA A 87 -7.25 -14.73 2.48
C ALA A 87 -6.03 -13.81 2.41
N PRO A 88 -6.20 -12.50 2.28
CA PRO A 88 -5.09 -11.58 2.22
C PRO A 88 -4.40 -11.40 3.58
N ALA A 89 -3.22 -10.80 3.54
CA ALA A 89 -2.51 -10.38 4.73
C ALA A 89 -3.29 -9.32 5.50
N PHE A 90 -3.19 -9.40 6.81
CA PHE A 90 -3.83 -8.51 7.74
C PHE A 90 -3.05 -7.19 7.86
N ILE A 91 -3.77 -6.10 8.03
CA ILE A 91 -3.42 -4.72 8.45
C ILE A 91 -1.95 -4.29 8.26
N MET A 92 -1.77 -3.08 7.90
CA MET A 92 -0.67 -2.12 8.05
C MET A 92 -0.37 -1.36 6.75
N GLY A 93 -1.30 -1.34 5.77
CA GLY A 93 -1.07 -0.59 4.52
C GLY A 93 0.07 -1.14 3.64
N THR A 94 0.68 -2.26 4.06
CA THR A 94 1.76 -2.90 3.33
C THR A 94 1.25 -3.49 2.03
N PRO A 95 2.00 -3.42 0.92
CA PRO A 95 1.65 -4.12 -0.30
C PRO A 95 1.66 -5.65 -0.09
N SER A 96 0.51 -6.21 0.24
CA SER A 96 0.35 -7.67 0.38
C SER A 96 0.14 -8.38 -0.96
N MET A 97 0.21 -7.62 -2.05
CA MET A 97 -0.04 -8.09 -3.41
C MET A 97 0.99 -7.56 -4.39
N GLY A 98 1.33 -8.38 -5.37
CA GLY A 98 2.14 -8.01 -6.52
C GLY A 98 1.43 -8.37 -7.83
N MET A 99 1.82 -7.75 -8.94
CA MET A 99 1.32 -8.04 -10.28
C MET A 99 2.48 -8.26 -11.24
N SER A 100 2.37 -9.23 -12.15
CA SER A 100 3.37 -9.40 -13.21
C SER A 100 3.39 -8.19 -14.13
N LYS A 101 4.55 -7.92 -14.73
CA LYS A 101 4.77 -6.75 -15.60
C LYS A 101 3.80 -6.67 -16.78
N ASP A 102 3.39 -7.83 -17.30
CA ASP A 102 2.41 -7.94 -18.39
C ASP A 102 0.96 -7.85 -17.90
N GLY A 103 0.72 -7.79 -16.59
CA GLY A 103 -0.61 -7.74 -15.99
C GLY A 103 -1.37 -9.08 -16.01
N ARG A 104 -0.70 -10.19 -16.40
CA ARG A 104 -1.36 -11.50 -16.50
C ARG A 104 -1.59 -12.15 -15.13
N PHE A 105 -0.66 -11.99 -14.21
CA PHE A 105 -0.72 -12.68 -12.93
C PHE A 105 -0.75 -11.69 -11.76
N GLY A 106 -1.58 -12.02 -10.76
CA GLY A 106 -1.55 -11.41 -9.44
C GLY A 106 -1.03 -12.39 -8.41
N ILE A 107 -0.25 -11.92 -7.45
CA ILE A 107 0.21 -12.69 -6.29
C ILE A 107 -0.33 -12.05 -5.02
N ILE A 108 -0.83 -12.87 -4.11
CA ILE A 108 -1.32 -12.44 -2.80
C ILE A 108 -0.63 -13.24 -1.71
N ALA A 109 -0.15 -12.52 -0.69
CA ALA A 109 0.34 -13.10 0.54
C ALA A 109 -0.77 -13.20 1.57
N ASN A 110 -0.83 -14.36 2.24
CA ASN A 110 -1.67 -14.57 3.42
C ASN A 110 -0.82 -15.04 4.58
N HIS A 111 -0.74 -14.23 5.61
CA HIS A 111 0.01 -14.55 6.81
C HIS A 111 -0.74 -15.41 7.82
N GLY A 112 -2.03 -15.67 7.61
CA GLY A 112 -2.78 -16.58 8.47
C GLY A 112 -2.88 -16.18 9.93
N TRP A 113 -2.85 -14.90 10.23
CA TRP A 113 -3.07 -14.42 11.57
C TRP A 113 -4.44 -14.87 12.06
N ARG A 114 -4.44 -15.54 13.21
CA ARG A 114 -5.65 -16.11 13.80
C ARG A 114 -6.12 -15.23 14.94
N PRO A 115 -7.42 -15.05 15.14
CA PRO A 115 -7.95 -14.39 16.33
C PRO A 115 -7.43 -14.98 17.66
N THR A 116 -7.06 -16.27 17.67
CA THR A 116 -6.44 -16.94 18.81
C THR A 116 -5.02 -16.43 19.10
N GLU A 117 -4.32 -15.90 18.11
CA GLU A 117 -2.98 -15.33 18.28
C GLU A 117 -3.03 -13.88 18.74
N PHE A 118 -4.09 -13.14 18.39
CA PHE A 118 -4.40 -11.86 19.05
C PHE A 118 -4.50 -11.98 20.58
N LYS A 119 -4.88 -13.13 21.10
CA LYS A 119 -4.87 -13.38 22.56
C LYS A 119 -3.47 -13.55 23.10
N LYS A 120 -2.51 -13.99 22.30
CA LYS A 120 -1.10 -14.15 22.68
C LYS A 120 -0.33 -12.85 22.51
N LEU A 121 -0.62 -12.09 21.46
CA LEU A 121 -0.19 -10.70 21.38
C LEU A 121 -1.01 -9.95 22.44
N ARG A 122 -0.40 -9.72 23.59
CA ARG A 122 -0.96 -8.88 24.64
C ARG A 122 -1.10 -7.45 24.09
N LEU A 123 -2.14 -7.25 23.27
CA LEU A 123 -2.63 -5.90 23.06
C LEU A 123 -2.92 -5.31 24.43
N PRO A 124 -2.54 -4.06 24.70
CA PRO A 124 -2.77 -3.45 25.98
C PRO A 124 -4.23 -3.69 26.41
N PRO A 125 -4.49 -3.92 27.70
CA PRO A 125 -5.81 -4.23 28.19
C PRO A 125 -6.75 -3.04 27.92
N GLY A 126 -7.35 -3.06 26.75
CA GLY A 126 -8.51 -2.23 26.45
C GLY A 126 -9.79 -3.00 26.81
N PRO A 127 -10.96 -2.36 26.79
CA PRO A 127 -12.24 -2.98 27.20
C PRO A 127 -12.71 -4.15 26.32
N ARG A 128 -11.83 -4.79 25.57
CA ARG A 128 -12.09 -5.88 24.63
C ARG A 128 -12.07 -7.20 25.37
N THR A 129 -13.23 -7.77 25.61
CA THR A 129 -13.37 -9.09 26.25
C THR A 129 -13.54 -10.18 25.22
N ASN A 130 -13.19 -11.43 25.59
CA ASN A 130 -13.41 -12.63 24.78
C ASN A 130 -14.88 -12.88 24.37
N ALA A 131 -15.84 -12.20 25.02
CA ALA A 131 -17.27 -12.25 24.70
C ALA A 131 -17.61 -11.59 23.34
N ASP A 132 -16.66 -10.90 22.76
CA ASP A 132 -16.84 -10.12 21.54
C ASP A 132 -16.55 -10.88 20.23
N ILE A 133 -16.11 -12.14 20.32
CA ILE A 133 -15.90 -12.99 19.13
C ILE A 133 -17.24 -13.59 18.71
N THR A 134 -17.76 -13.12 17.58
CA THR A 134 -19.05 -13.60 17.06
C THR A 134 -18.89 -14.99 16.42
N PRO A 135 -19.97 -15.80 16.31
CA PRO A 135 -19.95 -17.08 15.63
C PRO A 135 -19.46 -17.02 14.17
N GLY A 136 -19.63 -15.88 13.50
CA GLY A 136 -19.11 -15.65 12.15
C GLY A 136 -17.57 -15.64 12.11
N MET A 137 -16.92 -15.14 13.14
CA MET A 137 -15.44 -15.19 13.26
C MET A 137 -14.91 -16.62 13.38
N LEU A 138 -15.66 -17.52 14.03
CA LEU A 138 -15.26 -18.93 14.15
C LEU A 138 -15.26 -19.67 12.81
N ASN A 139 -16.17 -19.33 11.91
CA ASN A 139 -16.16 -19.87 10.54
C ASN A 139 -15.03 -19.29 9.70
N HIS A 140 -14.68 -18.03 9.97
CA HIS A 140 -13.56 -17.36 9.36
C HIS A 140 -12.23 -17.96 9.82
N GLU A 141 -12.06 -18.29 11.11
CA GLU A 141 -10.86 -18.97 11.62
C GLU A 141 -10.51 -20.23 10.82
N LYS A 142 -11.51 -21.04 10.43
CA LYS A 142 -11.27 -22.23 9.62
C LYS A 142 -10.77 -21.90 8.24
N PHE A 143 -11.33 -20.87 7.61
CA PHE A 143 -10.91 -20.42 6.29
C PHE A 143 -9.48 -19.86 6.33
N THR A 144 -9.21 -18.94 7.23
CA THR A 144 -7.89 -18.35 7.42
C THR A 144 -6.83 -19.40 7.79
N ALA A 145 -7.19 -20.39 8.63
CA ALA A 145 -6.31 -21.50 8.99
C ALA A 145 -5.91 -22.38 7.79
N GLN A 146 -6.81 -22.55 6.80
CA GLN A 146 -6.52 -23.29 5.59
C GLN A 146 -5.54 -22.57 4.65
N HIS A 147 -5.48 -21.23 4.76
CA HIS A 147 -4.65 -20.37 3.90
C HIS A 147 -3.49 -19.72 4.66
N ALA A 148 -3.25 -20.14 5.91
CA ALA A 148 -2.16 -19.61 6.72
C ALA A 148 -0.80 -19.86 6.07
N ASN A 149 0.07 -18.86 6.05
CA ASN A 149 1.40 -18.88 5.43
C ASN A 149 1.38 -19.25 3.95
N VAL A 150 0.31 -18.93 3.25
CA VAL A 150 0.13 -19.26 1.84
C VAL A 150 0.33 -18.03 0.98
N ILE A 151 1.06 -18.18 -0.10
CA ILE A 151 1.01 -17.25 -1.24
C ILE A 151 0.17 -17.87 -2.34
N SER A 152 -0.69 -17.05 -2.95
CA SER A 152 -1.60 -17.49 -4.02
C SER A 152 -1.29 -16.76 -5.31
N LEU A 153 -1.24 -17.52 -6.42
CA LEU A 153 -1.09 -17.01 -7.77
C LEU A 153 -2.46 -17.02 -8.46
N ILE A 154 -2.83 -15.89 -9.01
CA ILE A 154 -4.11 -15.69 -9.70
C ILE A 154 -3.83 -15.40 -11.17
N ASP A 155 -4.49 -16.09 -12.07
CA ASP A 155 -4.41 -15.80 -13.51
C ASP A 155 -5.48 -14.76 -13.89
N LEU A 156 -5.06 -13.55 -14.15
CA LEU A 156 -5.92 -12.41 -14.51
C LEU A 156 -6.32 -12.41 -15.99
N SER A 157 -5.74 -13.30 -16.79
CA SER A 157 -6.08 -13.49 -18.21
C SER A 157 -7.29 -14.39 -18.42
N ILE A 158 -7.63 -15.18 -17.44
CA ILE A 158 -8.74 -16.13 -17.49
C ILE A 158 -10.00 -15.50 -16.89
N GLU A 159 -11.14 -15.71 -17.54
CA GLU A 159 -12.43 -15.31 -16.99
C GLU A 159 -12.61 -15.90 -15.58
N ASN A 160 -13.12 -15.09 -14.67
CA ASN A 160 -13.27 -15.42 -13.26
C ASN A 160 -12.02 -15.38 -12.40
N PHE A 161 -10.84 -15.05 -12.97
CA PHE A 161 -9.59 -14.86 -12.24
C PHE A 161 -9.29 -15.99 -11.24
N PRO A 162 -9.11 -17.22 -11.74
CA PRO A 162 -8.91 -18.37 -10.85
C PRO A 162 -7.57 -18.30 -10.12
N VAL A 163 -7.56 -18.81 -8.89
CA VAL A 163 -6.31 -19.15 -8.21
C VAL A 163 -5.74 -20.39 -8.86
N VAL A 164 -4.62 -20.23 -9.58
CA VAL A 164 -4.01 -21.31 -10.38
C VAL A 164 -2.92 -22.05 -9.63
N HIS A 165 -2.35 -21.42 -8.59
CA HIS A 165 -1.34 -22.06 -7.76
C HIS A 165 -1.38 -21.50 -6.34
N ARG A 166 -1.08 -22.35 -5.35
CA ARG A 166 -0.84 -21.98 -3.95
C ARG A 166 0.45 -22.60 -3.48
N MET A 167 1.22 -21.86 -2.72
CA MET A 167 2.44 -22.33 -2.09
C MET A 167 2.41 -22.03 -0.60
N LEU A 168 2.62 -23.06 0.21
CA LEU A 168 2.79 -22.92 1.66
C LEU A 168 4.24 -22.53 1.93
N LEU A 169 4.45 -21.48 2.70
CA LEU A 169 5.76 -21.05 3.18
C LEU A 169 6.00 -21.60 4.59
N GLU A 170 7.26 -21.78 4.93
CA GLU A 170 7.67 -22.15 6.30
C GLU A 170 7.50 -20.96 7.26
N ASP A 171 7.48 -19.76 6.70
CA ASP A 171 7.50 -18.49 7.37
C ASP A 171 6.24 -17.68 7.01
N PHE A 172 6.03 -16.60 7.71
CA PHE A 172 4.85 -15.75 7.74
C PHE A 172 4.92 -14.63 6.68
N PRO A 173 4.32 -14.79 5.48
CA PRO A 173 4.44 -13.82 4.40
C PRO A 173 3.54 -12.60 4.64
N ILE A 174 4.09 -11.41 4.46
CA ILE A 174 3.39 -10.16 4.72
C ILE A 174 3.34 -9.27 3.49
N HIS A 175 4.49 -9.10 2.85
CA HIS A 175 4.69 -8.10 1.83
C HIS A 175 5.10 -8.76 0.52
N VAL A 176 4.50 -8.34 -0.58
CA VAL A 176 4.79 -8.83 -1.94
C VAL A 176 5.12 -7.67 -2.85
N LEU A 177 6.27 -7.72 -3.49
CA LEU A 177 6.63 -6.77 -4.55
C LEU A 177 7.02 -7.51 -5.83
N SER A 178 6.61 -6.93 -6.94
CA SER A 178 7.12 -7.31 -8.25
C SER A 178 8.50 -6.69 -8.44
N HIS A 179 9.47 -7.50 -8.84
CA HIS A 179 10.79 -6.99 -9.19
C HIS A 179 10.72 -6.20 -10.51
N PRO A 180 11.47 -5.11 -10.68
CA PRO A 180 11.41 -4.27 -11.88
C PRO A 180 11.77 -4.98 -13.21
N ASP A 181 12.47 -6.14 -13.17
CA ASP A 181 12.68 -6.94 -14.37
C ASP A 181 11.37 -7.52 -14.93
N GLY A 182 10.34 -7.63 -14.09
CA GLY A 182 9.02 -8.12 -14.46
C GLY A 182 8.88 -9.63 -14.51
N GLU A 183 9.92 -10.37 -14.15
CA GLU A 183 9.94 -11.84 -14.11
C GLU A 183 9.91 -12.36 -12.67
N ARG A 184 10.49 -11.62 -11.75
CA ARG A 184 10.67 -12.02 -10.35
C ARG A 184 9.71 -11.31 -9.42
N PHE A 185 9.43 -11.98 -8.30
CA PHE A 185 8.66 -11.44 -7.19
C PHE A 185 9.44 -11.66 -5.91
N ILE A 186 9.41 -10.67 -5.03
CA ILE A 186 9.98 -10.78 -3.69
C ILE A 186 8.84 -10.81 -2.70
N VAL A 187 8.85 -11.82 -1.84
CA VAL A 187 7.91 -11.93 -0.72
C VAL A 187 8.71 -11.76 0.56
N GLY A 188 8.40 -10.69 1.31
CA GLY A 188 8.91 -10.50 2.64
C GLY A 188 8.08 -11.29 3.64
N ALA A 189 8.75 -12.07 4.46
CA ALA A 189 8.15 -12.84 5.53
C ALA A 189 8.90 -12.55 6.85
N SER A 190 8.55 -13.18 7.96
CA SER A 190 9.11 -12.83 9.28
C SER A 190 10.63 -12.98 9.35
N ASP A 191 11.20 -13.99 8.70
CA ASP A 191 12.63 -14.31 8.79
C ASP A 191 13.36 -14.28 7.45
N TYR A 192 12.63 -14.28 6.33
CA TYR A 192 13.21 -14.42 5.00
C TYR A 192 12.60 -13.47 3.98
N PHE A 193 13.43 -13.03 3.05
CA PHE A 193 13.00 -12.62 1.71
C PHE A 193 13.01 -13.83 0.81
N TYR A 194 11.86 -14.21 0.29
CA TYR A 194 11.74 -15.26 -0.73
C TYR A 194 11.73 -14.61 -2.11
N LEU A 195 12.47 -15.22 -3.03
CA LEU A 195 12.50 -14.82 -4.42
C LEU A 195 11.80 -15.89 -5.27
N PHE A 196 10.79 -15.45 -6.03
CA PHE A 196 9.96 -16.31 -6.86
C PHE A 196 10.02 -15.94 -8.34
N LYS A 197 9.79 -16.93 -9.20
CA LYS A 197 9.42 -16.76 -10.61
C LYS A 197 8.10 -17.48 -10.89
N ILE A 198 7.43 -17.05 -11.96
CA ILE A 198 6.29 -17.78 -12.50
C ILE A 198 6.77 -18.64 -13.67
N VAL A 199 6.59 -19.95 -13.54
CA VAL A 199 6.93 -20.93 -14.59
C VAL A 199 5.71 -21.81 -14.80
N ASP A 200 5.22 -21.90 -16.03
CA ASP A 200 4.03 -22.71 -16.38
C ASP A 200 2.83 -22.47 -15.48
N SER A 201 2.53 -21.18 -15.21
CA SER A 201 1.46 -20.73 -14.30
C SER A 201 1.59 -21.27 -12.87
N LYS A 202 2.82 -21.46 -12.40
CA LYS A 202 3.14 -21.84 -11.02
C LYS A 202 4.19 -20.92 -10.45
N LEU A 203 4.07 -20.65 -9.16
CA LEU A 203 5.12 -19.99 -8.38
C LEU A 203 6.23 -21.03 -8.14
N VAL A 204 7.45 -20.64 -8.44
CA VAL A 204 8.65 -21.42 -8.19
C VAL A 204 9.59 -20.58 -7.34
N GLU A 205 9.88 -21.04 -6.13
CA GLU A 205 10.92 -20.44 -5.30
C GLU A 205 12.27 -20.67 -5.96
N ILE A 206 13.01 -19.60 -6.20
CA ILE A 206 14.35 -19.68 -6.80
C ILE A 206 15.44 -19.46 -5.76
N ASN A 207 15.13 -18.69 -4.72
CA ASN A 207 16.03 -18.48 -3.59
C ASN A 207 15.28 -17.89 -2.39
N ARG A 208 15.92 -17.94 -1.21
CA ARG A 208 15.54 -17.19 -0.03
C ARG A 208 16.77 -16.65 0.69
N SER A 209 16.67 -15.46 1.23
CA SER A 209 17.73 -14.80 1.98
C SER A 209 17.23 -14.43 3.36
N LYS A 210 17.96 -14.83 4.40
CA LYS A 210 17.63 -14.50 5.77
C LYS A 210 17.82 -13.00 6.02
N HIS A 211 16.92 -12.40 6.74
CA HIS A 211 17.05 -11.02 7.22
C HIS A 211 16.93 -10.94 8.75
N PRO A 212 17.33 -9.83 9.39
CA PRO A 212 17.12 -9.62 10.80
C PRO A 212 15.65 -9.73 11.19
N HIS A 213 15.40 -10.23 12.39
CA HIS A 213 14.05 -10.48 12.91
C HIS A 213 13.15 -9.25 12.87
N GLY A 214 11.91 -9.40 12.50
CA GLY A 214 10.89 -8.37 12.48
C GLY A 214 9.99 -8.50 11.25
N MET A 215 8.89 -7.77 11.21
CA MET A 215 8.04 -7.68 10.02
C MET A 215 8.64 -6.60 9.09
N PRO A 216 9.43 -6.96 8.06
CA PRO A 216 10.05 -5.96 7.23
C PRO A 216 9.02 -5.40 6.25
N GLU A 217 8.80 -4.11 6.34
CA GLU A 217 8.38 -3.35 5.18
C GLU A 217 9.61 -3.16 4.30
N PHE A 218 9.48 -3.41 3.02
CA PHE A 218 10.60 -3.25 2.11
C PHE A 218 10.17 -2.71 0.75
N TRP A 219 11.12 -2.13 0.02
CA TRP A 219 10.92 -1.67 -1.34
C TRP A 219 12.14 -1.94 -2.20
N VAL A 220 11.91 -2.35 -3.45
CA VAL A 220 12.97 -2.54 -4.44
C VAL A 220 13.18 -1.23 -5.20
N THR A 221 14.43 -0.85 -5.40
CA THR A 221 14.77 0.31 -6.23
C THR A 221 14.34 0.08 -7.68
N PRO A 222 13.96 1.12 -8.44
CA PRO A 222 13.46 0.96 -9.81
C PRO A 222 14.44 0.30 -10.79
N ASN A 223 15.76 0.36 -10.50
CA ASN A 223 16.77 -0.35 -11.29
C ASN A 223 16.86 -1.86 -10.96
N GLY A 224 16.16 -2.31 -9.92
CA GLY A 224 16.14 -3.71 -9.49
C GLY A 224 17.38 -4.20 -8.76
N ASN A 225 18.38 -3.34 -8.53
CA ASN A 225 19.67 -3.79 -7.98
C ASN A 225 19.73 -3.74 -6.46
N ASN A 226 18.82 -2.99 -5.83
CA ASN A 226 18.84 -2.79 -4.39
C ASN A 226 17.44 -2.95 -3.80
N LEU A 227 17.44 -3.28 -2.52
CA LEU A 227 16.26 -3.35 -1.67
C LEU A 227 16.55 -2.57 -0.39
N ILE A 228 15.61 -1.73 0.01
CA ILE A 228 15.60 -1.05 1.30
C ILE A 228 14.49 -1.66 2.15
N ALA A 229 14.77 -1.95 3.41
CA ALA A 229 13.79 -2.48 4.34
C ALA A 229 13.83 -1.72 5.66
N THR A 230 12.67 -1.58 6.29
CA THR A 230 12.57 -1.05 7.64
C THR A 230 12.41 -2.19 8.63
N GLN A 231 13.08 -2.07 9.75
CA GLN A 231 12.84 -2.89 10.91
C GLN A 231 12.08 -2.06 11.94
N ALA A 232 10.86 -2.48 12.26
CA ALA A 232 10.09 -1.83 13.30
C ALA A 232 10.75 -2.05 14.67
N ALA A 233 10.67 -1.04 15.54
CA ALA A 233 10.96 -1.25 16.95
C ALA A 233 9.95 -2.26 17.48
N SER A 234 10.36 -3.47 17.73
CA SER A 234 9.49 -4.46 18.33
C SER A 234 10.03 -4.81 19.71
N ARG A 235 9.16 -4.75 20.72
CA ARG A 235 9.30 -5.63 21.84
C ARG A 235 8.78 -6.97 21.36
N ILE A 236 9.65 -7.77 20.74
CA ILE A 236 9.31 -9.17 20.51
C ILE A 236 9.05 -9.72 21.91
N PRO A 237 7.83 -10.14 22.28
CA PRO A 237 7.63 -10.87 23.50
C PRO A 237 8.33 -12.21 23.26
N LEU A 238 9.59 -12.29 23.68
CA LEU A 238 10.17 -13.55 24.04
C LEU A 238 9.20 -14.21 25.01
N LEU A 239 9.25 -15.51 25.14
CA LEU A 239 8.32 -16.33 25.93
C LEU A 239 7.87 -15.65 27.25
N PRO A 240 6.66 -15.90 27.75
CA PRO A 240 6.14 -15.24 28.94
C PRO A 240 7.13 -15.30 30.09
N GLY A 241 7.68 -14.15 30.50
CA GLY A 241 8.64 -14.02 31.59
C GLY A 241 10.04 -13.56 31.22
N GLU A 242 10.38 -13.49 29.93
CA GLU A 242 11.66 -12.95 29.48
C GLU A 242 11.53 -11.45 29.15
N ALA A 243 12.48 -10.66 29.69
CA ALA A 243 12.64 -9.27 29.27
C ALA A 243 13.25 -9.30 27.86
N GLY A 244 12.40 -9.16 26.83
CA GLY A 244 12.86 -9.10 25.46
C GLY A 244 13.82 -7.95 25.23
N GLU A 245 14.87 -8.20 24.47
CA GLU A 245 15.79 -7.17 24.01
C GLU A 245 15.04 -6.18 23.13
N MET A 246 15.21 -4.90 23.43
CA MET A 246 14.57 -3.82 22.71
C MET A 246 15.31 -3.59 21.42
N MET A 247 14.70 -3.96 20.30
CA MET A 247 15.26 -3.64 18.98
C MET A 247 14.91 -2.19 18.62
N LEU A 248 15.92 -1.40 18.34
CA LEU A 248 15.74 -0.04 17.83
C LEU A 248 15.32 -0.07 16.36
N PRO A 249 14.52 0.89 15.90
CA PRO A 249 14.16 0.97 14.49
C PRO A 249 15.40 1.20 13.63
N GLN A 250 15.48 0.47 12.54
CA GLN A 250 16.61 0.50 11.63
C GLN A 250 16.13 0.48 10.18
N ILE A 251 16.96 1.00 9.29
CA ILE A 251 16.85 0.83 7.86
C ILE A 251 17.96 -0.13 7.45
N HIS A 252 17.58 -1.16 6.71
CA HIS A 252 18.50 -2.14 6.16
C HIS A 252 18.63 -1.94 4.65
N TRP A 253 19.86 -2.01 4.14
CA TRP A 253 20.18 -1.90 2.75
C TRP A 253 20.71 -3.20 2.21
N TYR A 254 20.18 -3.65 1.09
CA TYR A 254 20.53 -4.92 0.47
C TYR A 254 20.89 -4.71 -1.00
N ALA A 255 21.83 -5.51 -1.52
CA ALA A 255 22.02 -5.71 -2.95
C ALA A 255 21.20 -6.89 -3.45
N ILE A 256 20.68 -6.78 -4.66
CA ILE A 256 20.06 -7.89 -5.41
C ILE A 256 21.03 -8.27 -6.53
N GLU A 257 21.77 -9.36 -6.31
CA GLU A 257 22.79 -9.86 -7.23
C GLU A 257 22.33 -11.18 -7.87
N GLY A 258 21.78 -11.09 -9.08
CA GLY A 258 21.14 -12.24 -9.71
C GLY A 258 19.93 -12.70 -8.88
N ASP A 259 19.97 -13.93 -8.40
CA ASP A 259 18.93 -14.52 -7.57
C ASP A 259 19.23 -14.42 -6.06
N ASN A 260 20.24 -13.65 -5.65
CA ASN A 260 20.60 -13.48 -4.25
C ASN A 260 20.24 -12.09 -3.73
N ILE A 261 19.75 -12.02 -2.50
CA ILE A 261 19.54 -10.78 -1.76
C ILE A 261 20.57 -10.77 -0.62
N LYS A 262 21.51 -9.83 -0.68
CA LYS A 262 22.66 -9.75 0.23
C LYS A 262 22.54 -8.48 1.07
N HIS A 263 22.57 -8.63 2.40
CA HIS A 263 22.65 -7.51 3.31
C HIS A 263 23.97 -6.76 3.13
N LEU A 264 23.88 -5.43 3.00
CA LEU A 264 25.04 -4.55 2.83
C LEU A 264 25.32 -3.75 4.09
N SER A 265 24.32 -3.03 4.59
CA SER A 265 24.48 -2.13 5.74
C SER A 265 23.17 -1.91 6.48
N GLU A 266 23.27 -1.34 7.67
CA GLU A 266 22.15 -0.91 8.50
C GLU A 266 22.35 0.52 8.98
N VAL A 267 21.29 1.33 8.91
CA VAL A 267 21.28 2.70 9.42
C VAL A 267 20.33 2.77 10.60
N LYS A 268 20.86 3.09 11.77
CA LYS A 268 20.03 3.32 12.95
C LYS A 268 19.25 4.61 12.77
N ILE A 269 17.96 4.55 12.93
CA ILE A 269 17.12 5.73 13.01
C ILE A 269 17.32 6.29 14.42
N SER A 270 18.19 7.32 14.54
CA SER A 270 18.28 8.06 15.78
C SER A 270 16.95 8.76 16.01
N SER A 271 16.24 8.38 17.09
CA SER A 271 15.05 9.12 17.49
C SER A 271 15.48 10.53 17.86
N HIS A 272 15.07 11.54 17.12
CA HIS A 272 15.09 12.93 17.60
C HIS A 272 14.06 13.13 18.72
N LEU A 273 13.27 12.11 18.98
CA LEU A 273 12.19 12.08 19.94
C LEU A 273 12.70 11.53 21.27
N ASN A 274 12.26 12.13 22.36
CA ASN A 274 12.60 11.77 23.73
C ASN A 274 12.41 10.27 23.96
N THR A 275 13.40 9.63 24.53
CA THR A 275 13.73 8.21 24.50
C THR A 275 12.81 7.25 25.29
N GLU A 276 11.69 7.71 25.82
CA GLU A 276 10.81 6.84 26.63
C GLU A 276 9.79 6.04 25.82
N VAL A 277 9.56 6.39 24.56
CA VAL A 277 8.64 5.69 23.68
C VAL A 277 9.37 5.29 22.40
N LEU A 278 9.29 4.01 22.09
CA LEU A 278 9.93 3.45 20.90
C LEU A 278 9.17 3.88 19.65
N PRO A 279 9.82 4.57 18.72
CA PRO A 279 9.21 4.84 17.44
C PRO A 279 9.03 3.53 16.65
N GLU A 280 7.84 3.30 16.14
CA GLU A 280 7.59 2.25 15.17
C GLU A 280 7.90 2.78 13.77
N THR A 281 8.86 2.17 13.09
CA THR A 281 9.05 2.37 11.65
C THR A 281 8.47 1.18 10.94
N ALA A 282 7.38 1.40 10.23
CA ALA A 282 6.72 0.30 9.57
C ALA A 282 6.67 0.49 8.04
N ILE A 283 6.36 1.69 7.58
CA ILE A 283 5.96 1.92 6.20
C ILE A 283 7.01 2.72 5.46
N LEU A 284 7.39 2.23 4.29
CA LEU A 284 8.31 2.95 3.42
C LEU A 284 7.89 2.83 1.95
N ARG A 285 8.31 3.79 1.15
CA ARG A 285 8.26 3.68 -0.31
C ARG A 285 9.44 4.42 -0.95
N VAL A 286 9.98 3.82 -2.02
CA VAL A 286 11.05 4.41 -2.83
C VAL A 286 10.45 5.22 -3.97
N SER A 287 11.06 6.37 -4.27
CA SER A 287 10.67 7.22 -5.40
C SER A 287 10.86 6.52 -6.74
N ASN A 288 10.09 6.95 -7.75
CA ASN A 288 10.11 6.34 -9.09
C ASN A 288 11.48 6.45 -9.80
N ASP A 289 12.32 7.40 -9.40
CA ASP A 289 13.70 7.54 -9.90
C ASP A 289 14.75 6.82 -9.03
N GLY A 290 14.32 6.22 -7.93
CA GLY A 290 15.17 5.44 -7.02
C GLY A 290 16.12 6.26 -6.15
N LYS A 291 15.96 7.58 -6.08
CA LYS A 291 16.91 8.45 -5.37
C LYS A 291 16.49 8.79 -3.95
N MET A 292 15.24 8.56 -3.61
CA MET A 292 14.66 8.93 -2.33
C MET A 292 13.79 7.80 -1.79
N ALA A 293 13.75 7.67 -0.47
CA ALA A 293 12.68 6.93 0.20
C ALA A 293 11.97 7.83 1.20
N LEU A 294 10.65 7.68 1.28
CA LEU A 294 9.83 8.20 2.37
C LEU A 294 9.57 7.06 3.34
N ILE A 295 9.77 7.34 4.62
CA ILE A 295 9.67 6.34 5.70
C ILE A 295 8.81 6.93 6.81
N CYS A 296 7.81 6.18 7.23
CA CYS A 296 6.97 6.54 8.36
C CYS A 296 7.68 6.21 9.67
N GLN A 297 7.71 7.16 10.59
CA GLN A 297 8.08 6.95 11.97
C GLN A 297 6.92 7.38 12.86
N ARG A 298 6.31 6.43 13.57
CA ARG A 298 5.25 6.76 14.53
C ARG A 298 5.86 7.23 15.84
N SER A 299 5.41 8.39 16.32
CA SER A 299 5.79 8.93 17.61
C SER A 299 4.63 8.88 18.59
N ASN A 300 4.83 8.25 19.72
CA ASN A 300 3.84 8.18 20.81
C ASN A 300 4.00 9.31 21.86
N ASN A 301 4.77 10.35 21.56
CA ASN A 301 5.17 11.35 22.57
C ASN A 301 4.03 12.23 23.09
N SER A 302 2.90 12.33 22.39
CA SER A 302 1.81 13.23 22.74
C SER A 302 0.53 12.53 23.22
N GLY A 303 0.56 11.19 23.32
CA GLY A 303 -0.67 10.39 23.48
C GLY A 303 -1.58 10.42 22.27
N LYS A 304 -1.08 10.94 21.14
CA LYS A 304 -1.70 10.96 19.83
C LYS A 304 -0.82 10.14 18.89
N ASP A 305 -1.43 9.38 17.99
CA ASP A 305 -0.74 8.55 16.99
C ASP A 305 -0.16 9.40 15.84
N PHE A 306 0.59 10.45 16.14
CA PHE A 306 1.25 11.22 15.09
C PHE A 306 2.40 10.44 14.46
N SER A 307 2.57 10.66 13.17
CA SER A 307 3.67 10.09 12.40
C SER A 307 4.51 11.18 11.77
N ASP A 308 5.82 11.02 11.92
CA ASP A 308 6.81 11.80 11.18
C ASP A 308 7.09 11.11 9.86
N ILE A 309 7.53 11.90 8.88
CA ILE A 309 8.05 11.38 7.62
C ILE A 309 9.56 11.61 7.59
N LEU A 310 10.33 10.52 7.60
CA LEU A 310 11.77 10.58 7.36
C LEU A 310 12.02 10.54 5.85
N ILE A 311 12.97 11.33 5.40
CA ILE A 311 13.41 11.41 4.01
C ILE A 311 14.82 10.83 3.93
N ALA A 312 14.96 9.69 3.25
CA ALA A 312 16.24 9.05 3.00
C ALA A 312 16.76 9.37 1.59
N ASP A 313 18.03 9.75 1.49
CA ASP A 313 18.77 9.83 0.22
C ASP A 313 19.33 8.45 -0.11
N LEU A 314 18.99 7.93 -1.28
CA LEU A 314 19.42 6.64 -1.82
C LEU A 314 20.47 6.79 -2.93
N THR A 315 20.96 8.00 -3.19
CA THR A 315 22.00 8.24 -4.21
C THR A 315 23.40 7.93 -3.68
N LEU A 316 23.55 7.79 -2.38
CA LEU A 316 24.78 7.47 -1.69
C LEU A 316 25.03 5.95 -1.70
N GLU A 317 26.26 5.54 -1.40
CA GLU A 317 26.63 4.11 -1.27
C GLU A 317 25.82 3.41 -0.17
N GLU A 318 25.54 4.14 0.92
CA GLU A 318 24.63 3.75 1.99
C GLU A 318 23.51 4.78 2.11
N PRO A 319 22.26 4.36 2.35
CA PRO A 319 21.15 5.28 2.59
C PRO A 319 21.43 6.22 3.77
N GLU A 320 21.06 7.48 3.64
CA GLU A 320 21.20 8.47 4.71
C GLU A 320 19.87 9.20 4.95
N ILE A 321 19.46 9.36 6.21
CA ILE A 321 18.33 10.22 6.57
C ILE A 321 18.79 11.67 6.50
N THR A 322 18.30 12.40 5.51
CA THR A 322 18.72 13.78 5.23
C THR A 322 17.82 14.83 5.86
N SER A 323 16.57 14.50 6.08
CA SER A 323 15.59 15.39 6.69
C SER A 323 14.35 14.62 7.19
N PHE A 324 13.52 15.32 7.94
CA PHE A 324 12.24 14.76 8.41
C PHE A 324 11.17 15.85 8.47
N ILE A 325 9.92 15.43 8.46
CA ILE A 325 8.73 16.28 8.63
C ILE A 325 8.05 15.78 9.91
N GLU A 326 8.05 16.62 10.94
CA GLU A 326 7.41 16.33 12.22
C GLU A 326 5.88 16.38 12.09
N ASP A 327 5.20 15.50 12.82
CA ASP A 327 3.74 15.48 12.96
C ASP A 327 2.99 15.61 11.62
N ALA A 328 3.49 14.92 10.60
CA ALA A 328 2.99 15.04 9.23
C ALA A 328 1.55 14.58 9.08
N ALA A 329 1.17 13.50 9.75
CA ALA A 329 -0.17 12.94 9.74
C ALA A 329 -0.43 12.06 10.97
N ASP A 330 -1.71 11.73 11.17
CA ASP A 330 -2.15 10.76 12.17
C ASP A 330 -2.01 9.34 11.62
N GLY A 331 -1.04 8.59 12.13
CA GLY A 331 -0.82 7.17 11.81
C GLY A 331 -0.66 6.89 10.31
N ILE A 332 0.47 7.29 9.71
CA ILE A 332 0.71 7.04 8.28
C ILE A 332 0.67 5.54 7.97
N GLU A 333 -0.12 5.18 6.95
CA GLU A 333 -0.37 3.81 6.53
C GLU A 333 0.17 3.49 5.11
N SER A 334 0.40 4.50 4.26
CA SER A 334 0.89 4.28 2.91
C SER A 334 1.48 5.53 2.29
N PHE A 335 2.38 5.34 1.31
CA PHE A 335 2.93 6.39 0.45
C PHE A 335 2.74 6.07 -1.01
N ALA A 336 2.59 7.10 -1.85
CA ALA A 336 2.68 7.00 -3.30
C ALA A 336 3.47 8.17 -3.88
N PHE A 337 4.31 7.88 -4.88
CA PHE A 337 5.01 8.89 -5.67
C PHE A 337 4.30 9.10 -7.00
N HIS A 338 4.03 10.36 -7.31
CA HIS A 338 3.48 10.70 -8.61
C HIS A 338 4.53 10.50 -9.73
N PRO A 339 4.14 9.99 -10.91
CA PRO A 339 5.09 9.73 -12.00
C PRO A 339 5.90 10.94 -12.48
N ASN A 340 5.41 12.19 -12.25
CA ASN A 340 6.16 13.40 -12.62
C ASN A 340 7.41 13.66 -11.75
N GLY A 341 7.60 12.90 -10.66
CA GLY A 341 8.75 13.06 -9.75
C GLY A 341 8.73 14.33 -8.89
N LYS A 342 7.60 15.06 -8.85
CA LYS A 342 7.48 16.31 -8.07
C LYS A 342 6.63 16.15 -6.82
N MET A 343 5.62 15.31 -6.87
CA MET A 343 4.63 15.11 -5.82
C MET A 343 4.72 13.71 -5.23
N ALA A 344 4.56 13.63 -3.93
CA ALA A 344 4.24 12.38 -3.24
C ALA A 344 3.01 12.61 -2.35
N VAL A 345 2.34 11.52 -2.01
CA VAL A 345 1.18 11.54 -1.13
C VAL A 345 1.36 10.50 -0.05
N ALA A 346 1.09 10.87 1.19
CA ALA A 346 0.96 9.96 2.32
C ALA A 346 -0.50 9.85 2.72
N THR A 347 -0.90 8.67 3.20
CA THR A 347 -2.23 8.45 3.78
C THR A 347 -2.11 7.92 5.19
N GLY A 348 -3.05 8.28 6.05
CA GLY A 348 -3.05 7.92 7.47
C GLY A 348 -4.39 7.42 7.96
N LEU A 349 -4.45 7.11 9.24
CA LEU A 349 -5.63 6.57 9.92
C LEU A 349 -6.81 7.55 9.94
N GLY A 350 -6.55 8.86 9.88
CA GLY A 350 -7.58 9.89 9.84
C GLY A 350 -8.48 9.92 11.07
N THR A 351 -7.98 9.47 12.22
CA THR A 351 -8.77 9.39 13.47
C THR A 351 -9.01 10.77 14.06
N TYR A 352 -8.04 11.69 13.92
CA TYR A 352 -8.07 13.01 14.54
C TYR A 352 -7.86 14.16 13.57
N HIS A 353 -7.25 13.93 12.41
CA HIS A 353 -6.89 14.93 11.41
C HIS A 353 -7.01 14.41 9.98
N ASN A 354 -6.84 15.34 9.04
CA ASN A 354 -6.77 15.03 7.61
C ASN A 354 -5.80 13.89 7.32
N CYS A 355 -6.26 12.87 6.64
CA CYS A 355 -5.49 11.65 6.46
C CYS A 355 -4.81 11.54 5.09
N ILE A 356 -4.92 12.55 4.22
CA ILE A 356 -4.15 12.64 2.98
C ILE A 356 -3.22 13.84 3.10
N VAL A 357 -1.92 13.60 2.98
CA VAL A 357 -0.87 14.62 3.04
C VAL A 357 -0.21 14.71 1.68
N VAL A 358 -0.24 15.87 1.06
CA VAL A 358 0.40 16.12 -0.23
C VAL A 358 1.74 16.79 -0.01
N LEU A 359 2.78 16.20 -0.58
CA LEU A 359 4.17 16.60 -0.42
C LEU A 359 4.74 17.15 -1.73
N ASP A 360 5.50 18.25 -1.63
CA ASP A 360 6.42 18.70 -2.67
C ASP A 360 7.79 18.06 -2.43
N ILE A 361 8.10 17.04 -3.22
CA ILE A 361 9.37 16.31 -3.13
C ILE A 361 10.45 16.89 -4.08
N ALA A 362 10.08 17.81 -4.94
CA ALA A 362 11.04 18.53 -5.78
C ALA A 362 11.74 19.65 -5.02
N SER A 363 11.12 20.19 -3.98
CA SER A 363 11.74 21.18 -3.11
C SER A 363 12.78 20.56 -2.18
N LYS A 364 13.77 21.36 -1.77
CA LYS A 364 14.76 20.98 -0.76
C LYS A 364 14.78 22.05 0.34
N PRO A 365 14.38 21.72 1.55
CA PRO A 365 13.87 20.40 2.00
C PRO A 365 12.49 20.06 1.40
N VAL A 366 12.15 18.76 1.43
CA VAL A 366 10.79 18.26 1.15
C VAL A 366 9.82 18.92 2.12
N ARG A 367 8.62 19.27 1.66
CA ARG A 367 7.64 19.99 2.49
C ARG A 367 6.21 19.52 2.23
N VAL A 368 5.40 19.65 3.25
CA VAL A 368 3.94 19.50 3.13
C VAL A 368 3.38 20.72 2.37
N LEU A 369 2.60 20.47 1.34
CA LEU A 369 1.87 21.52 0.63
C LEU A 369 0.51 21.78 1.27
N TYR A 370 -0.23 20.73 1.51
CA TYR A 370 -1.54 20.77 2.15
C TYR A 370 -1.98 19.37 2.59
N THR A 371 -3.05 19.34 3.38
CA THR A 371 -3.70 18.10 3.81
C THR A 371 -5.16 18.08 3.35
N MET A 372 -5.72 16.89 3.22
CA MET A 372 -7.11 16.67 2.85
C MET A 372 -7.76 15.62 3.75
N ASP A 373 -9.08 15.74 3.89
CA ASP A 373 -9.85 14.70 4.56
C ASP A 373 -10.03 13.48 3.64
N ALA A 374 -9.75 12.29 4.16
CA ALA A 374 -10.28 11.06 3.64
C ALA A 374 -11.19 10.42 4.70
N LYS A 375 -12.18 9.66 4.25
CA LYS A 375 -13.11 9.01 5.18
C LYS A 375 -12.59 7.64 5.59
N GLY A 376 -12.33 7.49 6.87
CA GLY A 376 -11.91 6.23 7.44
C GLY A 376 -10.41 5.97 7.33
N ILE A 377 -9.99 4.78 7.70
CA ILE A 377 -8.60 4.36 7.65
C ILE A 377 -8.19 4.19 6.20
N SER A 378 -7.25 5.01 5.75
CA SER A 378 -6.79 5.02 4.36
C SER A 378 -5.56 4.14 4.20
N GLN A 379 -5.78 2.93 3.70
CA GLN A 379 -4.74 1.93 3.42
C GLN A 379 -4.69 1.62 1.93
N GLY A 380 -3.48 1.46 1.40
CA GLY A 380 -3.28 1.23 -0.03
C GLY A 380 -3.56 2.48 -0.88
N ILE A 381 -2.52 2.95 -1.54
CA ILE A 381 -2.57 4.15 -2.36
C ILE A 381 -1.74 3.94 -3.63
N GLU A 382 -2.30 4.28 -4.79
CA GLU A 382 -1.60 4.17 -6.06
C GLU A 382 -1.98 5.28 -7.03
N PHE A 383 -0.98 5.86 -7.70
CA PHE A 383 -1.20 6.70 -8.88
C PHE A 383 -1.38 5.84 -10.12
N THR A 384 -2.20 6.31 -11.08
CA THR A 384 -2.16 5.74 -12.42
C THR A 384 -0.78 5.96 -13.06
N PRO A 385 -0.34 5.07 -13.98
CA PRO A 385 0.97 5.21 -14.64
C PRO A 385 1.13 6.53 -15.41
N ASP A 386 0.03 7.11 -15.91
CA ASP A 386 0.00 8.43 -16.55
C ASP A 386 -0.04 9.60 -15.55
N GLY A 387 -0.21 9.33 -14.27
CA GLY A 387 -0.30 10.33 -13.21
C GLY A 387 -1.62 11.09 -13.13
N GLU A 388 -2.62 10.78 -13.95
CA GLU A 388 -3.86 11.56 -13.99
C GLU A 388 -4.81 11.32 -12.83
N LYS A 389 -4.66 10.17 -12.15
CA LYS A 389 -5.51 9.79 -11.02
C LYS A 389 -4.71 9.20 -9.88
N LEU A 390 -5.22 9.44 -8.69
CA LEU A 390 -4.80 8.80 -7.45
C LEU A 390 -5.97 7.97 -6.93
N PHE A 391 -5.68 6.72 -6.60
CA PHE A 391 -6.60 5.80 -5.92
C PHE A 391 -6.19 5.68 -4.46
N VAL A 392 -7.15 5.82 -3.55
CA VAL A 392 -6.95 5.72 -2.11
C VAL A 392 -7.98 4.76 -1.54
N GLY A 393 -7.53 3.64 -1.02
CA GLY A 393 -8.39 2.66 -0.40
C GLY A 393 -8.83 3.08 1.00
N SER A 394 -10.00 2.65 1.42
CA SER A 394 -10.53 2.89 2.77
C SER A 394 -11.02 1.59 3.39
N ALA A 395 -10.37 1.20 4.48
CA ALA A 395 -10.69 -0.02 5.22
C ALA A 395 -12.13 0.01 5.78
N ILE A 396 -12.56 1.15 6.31
CA ILE A 396 -13.87 1.27 6.99
C ILE A 396 -15.03 1.37 6.00
N THR A 397 -14.83 2.08 4.88
CA THR A 397 -15.93 2.32 3.94
C THR A 397 -16.07 1.24 2.87
N GLY A 398 -15.07 0.37 2.71
CA GLY A 398 -15.03 -0.64 1.64
C GLY A 398 -14.97 -0.05 0.25
N ARG A 399 -14.34 1.12 0.12
CA ARG A 399 -14.27 1.88 -1.12
C ARG A 399 -12.85 2.27 -1.46
N ILE A 400 -12.58 2.38 -2.74
CA ILE A 400 -11.43 3.12 -3.25
C ILE A 400 -11.95 4.50 -3.68
N GLU A 401 -11.52 5.52 -2.99
CA GLU A 401 -11.74 6.91 -3.38
C GLU A 401 -10.81 7.28 -4.52
N VAL A 402 -11.28 8.14 -5.41
CA VAL A 402 -10.53 8.57 -6.59
C VAL A 402 -10.31 10.06 -6.54
N PHE A 403 -9.12 10.49 -6.85
CA PHE A 403 -8.74 11.88 -6.99
C PHE A 403 -8.18 12.10 -8.40
N ASP A 404 -8.66 13.15 -9.06
CA ASP A 404 -8.09 13.61 -10.32
C ASP A 404 -6.89 14.51 -9.99
N VAL A 405 -5.78 14.30 -10.68
CA VAL A 405 -4.58 15.14 -10.53
C VAL A 405 -4.67 16.30 -11.50
N VAL A 406 -4.48 17.52 -11.00
CA VAL A 406 -4.54 18.75 -11.78
C VAL A 406 -3.21 19.50 -11.66
N GLY A 407 -2.54 19.67 -12.77
CA GLY A 407 -1.19 20.24 -12.77
C GLY A 407 -0.20 19.36 -12.02
N ASP A 408 0.76 19.98 -11.34
CA ASP A 408 1.85 19.25 -10.68
C ASP A 408 1.52 18.74 -9.27
N TYR A 409 0.52 19.35 -8.59
CA TYR A 409 0.36 19.16 -7.14
C TYR A 409 -1.08 19.14 -6.63
N GLU A 410 -2.08 19.46 -7.45
CA GLU A 410 -3.45 19.57 -6.98
C GLU A 410 -4.18 18.23 -7.11
N LEU A 411 -4.79 17.78 -6.02
CA LEU A 411 -5.71 16.65 -6.00
C LEU A 411 -7.15 17.16 -5.89
N ARG A 412 -8.00 16.76 -6.82
CA ARG A 412 -9.44 17.03 -6.79
C ARG A 412 -10.20 15.73 -6.58
N LYS A 413 -10.96 15.66 -5.50
CA LYS A 413 -11.80 14.50 -5.24
C LYS A 413 -12.78 14.28 -6.38
N ASN A 414 -12.70 13.10 -7.00
CA ASN A 414 -13.67 12.66 -7.99
C ASN A 414 -14.95 12.22 -7.26
N PRO A 415 -16.15 12.58 -7.75
CA PRO A 415 -17.41 12.14 -7.13
C PRO A 415 -17.65 10.62 -7.27
N LYS A 416 -16.90 9.95 -8.15
CA LYS A 416 -17.00 8.51 -8.39
C LYS A 416 -15.98 7.77 -7.54
N PHE A 417 -16.35 6.59 -7.09
CA PHE A 417 -15.54 5.69 -6.30
C PHE A 417 -15.76 4.25 -6.76
N LEU A 418 -14.89 3.33 -6.30
CA LEU A 418 -15.00 1.91 -6.59
C LEU A 418 -15.37 1.17 -5.31
N ASN A 419 -16.39 0.32 -5.36
CA ASN A 419 -16.75 -0.54 -4.23
C ASN A 419 -15.92 -1.83 -4.33
N VAL A 420 -15.18 -2.14 -3.27
CA VAL A 420 -14.29 -3.32 -3.22
C VAL A 420 -14.60 -4.24 -2.06
N GLY A 421 -15.48 -3.84 -1.16
CA GLY A 421 -15.77 -4.56 0.07
C GLY A 421 -15.02 -3.99 1.26
N PHE A 422 -15.54 -4.27 2.43
CA PHE A 422 -14.97 -3.80 3.69
C PHE A 422 -13.60 -4.43 3.97
N GLY A 423 -12.80 -3.78 4.80
CA GLY A 423 -11.50 -4.28 5.22
C GLY A 423 -10.42 -4.11 4.16
N HIS A 424 -10.59 -3.16 3.24
CA HIS A 424 -9.53 -2.84 2.30
C HIS A 424 -8.22 -2.55 3.04
N ASN A 425 -7.14 -3.27 2.69
CA ASN A 425 -5.87 -3.13 3.38
C ASN A 425 -4.68 -2.89 2.44
N SER A 426 -4.81 -3.23 1.16
CA SER A 426 -3.72 -3.05 0.20
C SER A 426 -4.25 -2.82 -1.22
N LEU A 427 -3.52 -2.03 -1.97
CA LEU A 427 -3.81 -1.70 -3.37
C LEU A 427 -2.55 -1.89 -4.21
N THR A 428 -2.71 -2.49 -5.37
CA THR A 428 -1.63 -2.60 -6.37
C THR A 428 -2.20 -2.26 -7.75
N ILE A 429 -1.42 -1.55 -8.55
CA ILE A 429 -1.77 -1.17 -9.92
C ILE A 429 -0.81 -1.78 -10.93
N GLY A 430 -1.32 -2.15 -12.07
CA GLY A 430 -0.53 -2.63 -13.20
C GLY A 430 -1.26 -2.49 -14.53
N PRO A 431 -0.62 -2.85 -15.64
CA PRO A 431 -1.27 -2.86 -16.93
C PRO A 431 -2.41 -3.88 -16.95
N ARG A 432 -3.43 -3.61 -17.78
CA ARG A 432 -4.42 -4.63 -18.08
C ARG A 432 -3.82 -5.63 -19.06
N TYR A 433 -3.89 -6.91 -18.74
CA TYR A 433 -3.51 -7.95 -19.67
C TYR A 433 -4.43 -7.90 -20.91
N ASN A 434 -3.82 -7.82 -22.08
CA ASN A 434 -4.51 -7.85 -23.36
C ASN A 434 -4.20 -9.21 -24.00
N ASN A 435 -5.22 -10.04 -24.19
CA ASN A 435 -5.12 -11.28 -24.96
C ASN A 435 -4.88 -10.97 -26.45
#